data_5a2b88b24547095fc9ac8028446eb061
#
_entry.id   5a2b88b24547095fc9ac8028446eb061
#
_cell.length_a   1.000
_cell.length_b   1.000
_cell.length_c   1.000
_cell.angle_alpha   90.00
_cell.angle_beta   90.00
_cell.angle_gamma   90.00
#
_symmetry.space_group_name_H-M   'P 1'
#
loop_
_entity.id
_entity.type
_entity.pdbx_description
1 polymer ?
#
loop_
_entity_poly.entity_id
_entity_poly.type
_entity_poly.pdbx_seq_one_letter_code
_entity_poly.pdbx_strand_id
1 'polypeptide(L)'
;IRREGIAAVLVAPGRIDRFRNDTALQDYILQSGARIFSANNVVDTEHDAIKGAPTLKEVSIEDLLPRDEICVDLESVAESLRGKRVLITGSAGSIGSEIVRQVASFAPSKMMLIDSAETPQHDIRRMMAHDFPSVPCATVVTSITKADRMENIFKTFLPELLLSAKTF
;
A
#
# COMPACT_ATOMS: atom_id res chain seq x y z
N ILE A 1 12.91 -35.89 3.45
CA ILE A 1 12.65 -35.31 2.12
C ILE A 1 13.51 -36.04 1.07
N ARG A 2 14.84 -35.94 1.16
CA ARG A 2 15.74 -36.60 0.15
C ARG A 2 15.64 -38.13 0.08
N ARG A 3 15.40 -38.83 1.21
CA ARG A 3 15.29 -40.27 1.26
C ARG A 3 13.97 -40.81 0.74
N GLU A 4 12.90 -40.04 0.85
CA GLU A 4 11.52 -40.50 0.54
C GLU A 4 11.01 -39.97 -0.81
N GLY A 5 11.81 -39.24 -1.58
CA GLY A 5 11.39 -38.69 -2.89
C GLY A 5 10.25 -37.71 -2.84
N ILE A 6 10.14 -36.92 -1.76
CA ILE A 6 9.06 -35.92 -1.57
C ILE A 6 9.21 -34.80 -2.59
N ALA A 7 8.21 -34.65 -3.47
CA ALA A 7 8.20 -33.65 -4.53
C ALA A 7 7.59 -32.28 -4.09
N ALA A 8 6.79 -32.26 -3.02
CA ALA A 8 6.12 -31.06 -2.56
C ALA A 8 5.92 -31.05 -1.04
N VAL A 9 5.94 -29.87 -0.45
CA VAL A 9 5.68 -29.61 0.96
C VAL A 9 4.51 -28.65 1.07
N LEU A 10 3.48 -29.00 1.84
CA LEU A 10 2.35 -28.12 2.13
C LEU A 10 2.52 -27.49 3.51
N VAL A 11 2.55 -26.17 3.56
CA VAL A 11 2.57 -25.40 4.80
C VAL A 11 1.15 -25.04 5.19
N ALA A 12 0.73 -25.46 6.38
CA ALA A 12 -0.59 -25.14 6.91
C ALA A 12 -0.71 -23.63 7.17
N PRO A 13 -1.91 -23.02 6.99
CA PRO A 13 -2.11 -21.59 7.13
C PRO A 13 -1.61 -21.00 8.46
N GLY A 14 -1.94 -21.63 9.57
CA GLY A 14 -1.50 -21.20 10.91
C GLY A 14 -0.02 -21.43 11.24
N ARG A 15 0.77 -21.92 10.28
CA ARG A 15 2.22 -22.14 10.41
C ARG A 15 3.06 -21.35 9.43
N ILE A 16 2.41 -20.55 8.57
CA ILE A 16 3.11 -19.83 7.50
C ILE A 16 4.13 -18.83 8.06
N ASP A 17 3.79 -18.09 9.12
CA ASP A 17 4.68 -17.11 9.71
C ASP A 17 5.88 -17.76 10.43
N ARG A 18 5.65 -18.88 11.12
CA ARG A 18 6.74 -19.64 11.70
C ARG A 18 7.66 -20.21 10.62
N PHE A 19 7.10 -20.65 9.51
CA PHE A 19 7.85 -21.15 8.38
C PHE A 19 8.66 -20.05 7.69
N ARG A 20 8.12 -18.83 7.57
CA ARG A 20 8.84 -17.67 7.03
C ARG A 20 10.07 -17.29 7.86
N ASN A 21 10.01 -17.50 9.16
CA ASN A 21 11.11 -17.15 10.08
C ASN A 21 12.14 -18.30 10.24
N ASP A 22 11.91 -19.47 9.65
CA ASP A 22 12.80 -20.62 9.73
C ASP A 22 13.58 -20.82 8.42
N THR A 23 14.60 -19.98 8.24
CA THR A 23 15.45 -19.99 7.04
C THR A 23 16.18 -21.32 6.84
N ALA A 24 16.57 -22.00 7.91
CA ALA A 24 17.26 -23.28 7.83
C ALA A 24 16.35 -24.38 7.23
N LEU A 25 15.07 -24.39 7.63
CA LEU A 25 14.08 -25.30 7.08
C LEU A 25 13.76 -24.99 5.61
N GLN A 26 13.65 -23.69 5.27
CA GLN A 26 13.43 -23.24 3.89
C GLN A 26 14.58 -23.68 2.98
N ASP A 27 15.82 -23.39 3.36
CA ASP A 27 17.01 -23.78 2.60
C ASP A 27 17.10 -25.30 2.41
N TYR A 28 16.78 -26.06 3.44
CA TYR A 28 16.78 -27.51 3.36
C TYR A 28 15.75 -28.05 2.34
N ILE A 29 14.54 -27.46 2.33
CA ILE A 29 13.48 -27.86 1.38
C ILE A 29 13.87 -27.44 -0.04
N LEU A 30 14.35 -26.22 -0.24
CA LEU A 30 14.78 -25.71 -1.55
C LEU A 30 15.93 -26.54 -2.13
N GLN A 31 16.96 -26.87 -1.33
CA GLN A 31 18.06 -27.73 -1.75
C GLN A 31 17.63 -29.16 -2.10
N SER A 32 16.50 -29.62 -1.55
CA SER A 32 15.94 -30.92 -1.89
C SER A 32 15.21 -30.96 -3.24
N GLY A 33 14.95 -29.77 -3.85
CA GLY A 33 14.17 -29.63 -5.08
C GLY A 33 12.66 -29.82 -4.90
N ALA A 34 12.17 -29.85 -3.66
CA ALA A 34 10.74 -29.93 -3.37
C ALA A 34 10.06 -28.55 -3.53
N ARG A 35 8.87 -28.53 -4.14
CA ARG A 35 8.05 -27.31 -4.25
C ARG A 35 7.31 -27.05 -2.94
N ILE A 36 7.11 -25.77 -2.62
CA ILE A 36 6.42 -25.37 -1.41
C ILE A 36 5.04 -24.81 -1.79
N PHE A 37 4.01 -25.27 -1.10
CA PHE A 37 2.64 -24.81 -1.27
C PHE A 37 2.09 -24.30 0.06
N SER A 38 1.26 -23.27 0.01
CA SER A 38 0.44 -22.85 1.14
C SER A 38 -1.04 -22.98 0.79
N ALA A 39 -1.84 -23.38 1.77
CA ALA A 39 -3.29 -23.31 1.66
C ALA A 39 -3.75 -21.90 2.12
N ASN A 40 -4.67 -21.28 1.38
CA ASN A 40 -5.29 -20.04 1.84
C ASN A 40 -6.13 -20.31 3.11
N ASN A 41 -6.06 -19.39 4.08
CA ASN A 41 -7.02 -19.38 5.17
C ASN A 41 -8.41 -19.18 4.57
N VAL A 42 -9.29 -20.16 4.76
CA VAL A 42 -10.73 -19.95 4.65
C VAL A 42 -11.08 -19.11 5.87
N VAL A 43 -11.27 -17.81 5.67
CA VAL A 43 -11.81 -16.95 6.73
C VAL A 43 -13.26 -17.35 6.90
N ASP A 44 -13.58 -17.96 8.04
CA ASP A 44 -14.95 -18.15 8.50
C ASP A 44 -15.58 -16.76 8.74
N THR A 45 -16.26 -16.25 7.73
CA THR A 45 -17.30 -15.25 7.96
C THR A 45 -18.60 -16.01 8.18
N GLU A 46 -19.20 -15.84 9.33
CA GLU A 46 -20.30 -16.61 9.90
C GLU A 46 -21.61 -16.66 9.09
N HIS A 47 -21.66 -16.27 7.82
CA HIS A 47 -22.94 -16.22 7.08
C HIS A 47 -22.91 -16.61 5.60
N ASP A 48 -21.84 -17.19 5.05
CA ASP A 48 -21.91 -17.71 3.67
C ASP A 48 -21.31 -19.11 3.57
N ALA A 49 -22.17 -20.03 3.12
CA ALA A 49 -21.84 -21.42 2.88
C ALA A 49 -20.59 -21.57 1.99
N ILE A 50 -19.60 -22.25 2.52
CA ILE A 50 -18.35 -22.63 1.86
C ILE A 50 -18.64 -23.28 0.49
N LYS A 51 -18.43 -22.53 -0.57
CA LYS A 51 -18.34 -23.04 -1.95
C LYS A 51 -16.97 -22.67 -2.51
N GLY A 52 -15.95 -23.41 -2.14
CA GLY A 52 -14.64 -23.32 -2.77
C GLY A 52 -13.71 -24.37 -2.16
N ALA A 53 -13.20 -25.27 -2.98
CA ALA A 53 -12.10 -26.14 -2.56
C ALA A 53 -10.93 -25.28 -2.11
N PRO A 54 -10.15 -25.67 -1.06
CA PRO A 54 -8.99 -24.91 -0.62
C PRO A 54 -8.02 -24.75 -1.81
N THR A 55 -7.78 -23.51 -2.19
CA THR A 55 -6.87 -23.23 -3.31
C THR A 55 -5.45 -23.30 -2.78
N LEU A 56 -4.67 -24.23 -3.32
CA LEU A 56 -3.25 -24.32 -3.04
C LEU A 56 -2.52 -23.25 -3.86
N LYS A 57 -1.79 -22.37 -3.20
CA LYS A 57 -0.90 -21.40 -3.85
C LYS A 57 0.53 -21.91 -3.73
N GLU A 58 1.24 -22.00 -4.84
CA GLU A 58 2.67 -22.25 -4.83
C GLU A 58 3.38 -21.02 -4.23
N VAL A 59 4.23 -21.26 -3.25
CA VAL A 59 4.98 -20.21 -2.55
C VAL A 59 6.29 -20.00 -3.28
N SER A 60 6.49 -18.82 -3.84
CA SER A 60 7.74 -18.47 -4.50
C SER A 60 8.83 -18.13 -3.46
N ILE A 61 10.09 -18.12 -3.88
CA ILE A 61 11.23 -17.75 -3.02
C ILE A 61 11.05 -16.31 -2.51
N GLU A 62 10.51 -15.42 -3.34
CA GLU A 62 10.22 -14.02 -3.01
C GLU A 62 9.15 -13.88 -1.91
N ASP A 63 8.17 -14.81 -1.89
CA ASP A 63 7.15 -14.87 -0.83
C ASP A 63 7.71 -15.33 0.53
N LEU A 64 8.88 -15.98 0.51
CA LEU A 64 9.57 -16.50 1.71
C LEU A 64 10.56 -15.48 2.31
N LEU A 65 10.96 -14.47 1.55
CA LEU A 65 11.86 -13.44 2.09
C LEU A 65 11.19 -12.76 3.29
N PRO A 66 11.86 -12.70 4.44
CA PRO A 66 11.36 -11.93 5.56
C PRO A 66 11.22 -10.48 5.08
N ARG A 67 9.99 -10.03 4.93
CA ARG A 67 9.72 -8.60 4.85
C ARG A 67 9.79 -8.13 6.30
N ASP A 68 10.88 -7.46 6.65
CA ASP A 68 10.88 -6.68 7.88
C ASP A 68 9.63 -5.80 7.82
N GLU A 69 8.70 -6.01 8.75
CA GLU A 69 7.59 -5.08 8.93
C GLU A 69 8.24 -3.74 9.22
N ILE A 70 8.13 -2.83 8.26
CA ILE A 70 8.52 -1.44 8.49
C ILE A 70 7.53 -0.92 9.53
N CYS A 71 7.91 -0.97 10.81
CA CYS A 71 7.18 -0.31 11.87
C CYS A 71 7.27 1.20 11.61
N VAL A 72 6.33 1.73 10.84
CA VAL A 72 6.20 3.18 10.67
C VAL A 72 5.70 3.73 12.00
N ASP A 73 6.50 4.61 12.59
CA ASP A 73 6.07 5.42 13.72
C ASP A 73 5.00 6.41 13.26
N LEU A 74 3.74 5.97 13.33
CA LEU A 74 2.59 6.74 12.90
C LEU A 74 2.42 8.04 13.70
N GLU A 75 2.91 8.09 14.92
CA GLU A 75 2.84 9.27 15.77
C GLU A 75 3.80 10.36 15.28
N SER A 76 5.02 10.00 14.94
CA SER A 76 6.00 10.90 14.32
C SER A 76 5.52 11.42 12.95
N VAL A 77 4.88 10.55 12.14
CA VAL A 77 4.27 10.96 10.87
C VAL A 77 3.11 11.93 11.10
N ALA A 78 2.24 11.64 12.06
CA ALA A 78 1.11 12.50 12.42
C ALA A 78 1.57 13.89 12.89
N GLU A 79 2.61 13.96 13.73
CA GLU A 79 3.19 15.24 14.18
C GLU A 79 3.76 16.03 13.00
N SER A 80 4.39 15.37 12.05
CA SER A 80 4.97 16.01 10.86
C SER A 80 3.91 16.57 9.90
N LEU A 81 2.70 16.02 9.89
CA LEU A 81 1.61 16.38 8.96
C LEU A 81 0.56 17.30 9.57
N ARG A 82 0.33 17.19 10.88
CA ARG A 82 -0.72 17.96 11.57
C ARG A 82 -0.51 19.47 11.44
N GLY A 83 -1.55 20.15 10.97
CA GLY A 83 -1.53 21.60 10.80
C GLY A 83 -0.66 22.12 9.66
N LYS A 84 -0.05 21.23 8.85
CA LYS A 84 0.82 21.59 7.73
C LYS A 84 0.06 21.79 6.42
N ARG A 85 0.62 22.60 5.53
CA ARG A 85 0.16 22.70 4.14
C ARG A 85 0.85 21.63 3.31
N VAL A 86 0.08 20.65 2.84
CA VAL A 86 0.60 19.47 2.13
C VAL A 86 0.20 19.52 0.67
N LEU A 87 1.19 19.38 -0.22
CA LEU A 87 0.98 19.26 -1.66
C LEU A 87 1.26 17.81 -2.06
N ILE A 88 0.32 17.19 -2.80
CA ILE A 88 0.46 15.80 -3.27
C ILE A 88 0.36 15.78 -4.79
N THR A 89 1.38 15.23 -5.47
CA THR A 89 1.37 15.01 -6.92
C THR A 89 1.09 13.54 -7.25
N GLY A 90 0.40 13.29 -8.36
CA GLY A 90 -0.08 11.95 -8.70
C GLY A 90 -1.22 11.48 -7.80
N SER A 91 -2.00 12.43 -7.28
CA SER A 91 -3.03 12.22 -6.26
C SER A 91 -4.19 11.33 -6.69
N ALA A 92 -4.43 11.20 -7.99
CA ALA A 92 -5.55 10.43 -8.54
C ALA A 92 -5.18 8.99 -8.97
N GLY A 93 -3.90 8.61 -8.86
CA GLY A 93 -3.45 7.24 -9.07
C GLY A 93 -3.78 6.32 -7.88
N SER A 94 -3.61 5.00 -8.05
CA SER A 94 -3.91 4.01 -7.02
C SER A 94 -3.13 4.27 -5.71
N ILE A 95 -1.83 4.55 -5.82
CA ILE A 95 -0.98 4.88 -4.65
C ILE A 95 -1.32 6.29 -4.14
N GLY A 96 -1.47 7.26 -5.04
CA GLY A 96 -1.73 8.65 -4.68
C GLY A 96 -3.04 8.84 -3.93
N SER A 97 -4.10 8.17 -4.34
CA SER A 97 -5.40 8.22 -3.67
C SER A 97 -5.35 7.68 -2.23
N GLU A 98 -4.57 6.66 -2.00
CA GLU A 98 -4.37 6.11 -0.66
C GLU A 98 -3.51 7.05 0.21
N ILE A 99 -2.44 7.62 -0.34
CA ILE A 99 -1.66 8.67 0.34
C ILE A 99 -2.55 9.85 0.73
N VAL A 100 -3.46 10.29 -0.17
CA VAL A 100 -4.40 11.38 0.12
C VAL A 100 -5.28 11.05 1.32
N ARG A 101 -5.85 9.85 1.41
CA ARG A 101 -6.68 9.42 2.55
C ARG A 101 -5.89 9.41 3.85
N GLN A 102 -4.72 8.81 3.83
CA GLN A 102 -3.86 8.71 5.02
C GLN A 102 -3.44 10.11 5.50
N VAL A 103 -2.97 10.98 4.61
CA VAL A 103 -2.58 12.34 4.96
C VAL A 103 -3.77 13.14 5.52
N ALA A 104 -4.95 13.01 4.91
CA ALA A 104 -6.14 13.71 5.39
C ALA A 104 -6.55 13.30 6.81
N SER A 105 -6.34 12.03 7.20
CA SER A 105 -6.64 11.55 8.55
C SER A 105 -5.76 12.18 9.64
N PHE A 106 -4.59 12.72 9.29
CA PHE A 106 -3.69 13.41 10.21
C PHE A 106 -4.00 14.91 10.38
N ALA A 107 -5.13 15.39 9.87
CA ALA A 107 -5.61 16.75 9.99
C ALA A 107 -4.60 17.85 9.58
N PRO A 108 -4.12 17.84 8.32
CA PRO A 108 -3.32 18.94 7.79
C PRO A 108 -4.15 20.23 7.75
N SER A 109 -3.50 21.39 7.78
CA SER A 109 -4.19 22.69 7.71
C SER A 109 -4.81 22.93 6.34
N LYS A 110 -4.18 22.44 5.28
CA LYS A 110 -4.66 22.54 3.90
C LYS A 110 -3.96 21.53 3.00
N MET A 111 -4.71 20.98 2.03
CA MET A 111 -4.16 20.09 1.01
C MET A 111 -4.30 20.68 -0.39
N MET A 112 -3.28 20.47 -1.23
CA MET A 112 -3.31 20.73 -2.66
C MET A 112 -3.01 19.43 -3.39
N LEU A 113 -3.95 18.97 -4.22
CA LEU A 113 -3.86 17.69 -4.91
C LEU A 113 -3.71 17.93 -6.40
N ILE A 114 -2.65 17.38 -7.00
CA ILE A 114 -2.31 17.61 -8.40
C ILE A 114 -2.26 16.27 -9.14
N ASP A 115 -3.00 16.19 -10.22
CA ASP A 115 -2.88 15.09 -11.19
C ASP A 115 -3.18 15.57 -12.61
N SER A 116 -2.73 14.82 -13.61
CA SER A 116 -3.02 15.06 -15.02
C SER A 116 -4.32 14.42 -15.49
N ALA A 117 -4.85 13.46 -14.75
CA ALA A 117 -6.07 12.71 -15.07
C ALA A 117 -7.29 13.40 -14.46
N GLU A 118 -8.15 13.97 -15.31
CA GLU A 118 -9.30 14.79 -14.89
C GLU A 118 -10.35 13.97 -14.14
N THR A 119 -10.81 12.87 -14.73
CA THR A 119 -11.89 12.05 -14.17
C THR A 119 -11.54 11.48 -12.78
N PRO A 120 -10.39 10.80 -12.60
CA PRO A 120 -10.01 10.32 -11.27
C PRO A 120 -9.78 11.45 -10.27
N GLN A 121 -9.29 12.61 -10.72
CA GLN A 121 -9.11 13.78 -9.85
C GLN A 121 -10.45 14.33 -9.35
N HIS A 122 -11.51 14.23 -10.14
CA HIS A 122 -12.86 14.58 -9.71
C HIS A 122 -13.36 13.63 -8.60
N ASP A 123 -13.07 12.33 -8.72
CA ASP A 123 -13.44 11.34 -7.70
C ASP A 123 -12.71 11.59 -6.38
N ILE A 124 -11.43 11.92 -6.44
CA ILE A 124 -10.66 12.34 -5.25
C ILE A 124 -11.28 13.57 -4.58
N ARG A 125 -11.70 14.57 -5.36
CA ARG A 125 -12.36 15.75 -4.81
C ARG A 125 -13.67 15.41 -4.09
N ARG A 126 -14.47 14.49 -4.67
CA ARG A 126 -15.72 14.03 -4.04
C ARG A 126 -15.45 13.26 -2.76
N MET A 127 -14.48 12.37 -2.78
CA MET A 127 -14.04 11.62 -1.60
C MET A 127 -13.59 12.57 -0.48
N MET A 128 -12.76 13.56 -0.77
CA MET A 128 -12.31 14.54 0.22
C MET A 128 -13.48 15.34 0.82
N ALA A 129 -14.43 15.76 -0.01
CA ALA A 129 -15.60 16.49 0.47
C ALA A 129 -16.55 15.63 1.33
N HIS A 130 -16.61 14.33 1.09
CA HIS A 130 -17.46 13.40 1.82
C HIS A 130 -16.80 12.89 3.11
N ASP A 131 -15.56 12.37 2.99
CA ASP A 131 -14.90 11.64 4.07
C ASP A 131 -14.10 12.58 5.01
N PHE A 132 -13.62 13.71 4.49
CA PHE A 132 -12.76 14.65 5.22
C PHE A 132 -13.23 16.12 5.06
N PRO A 133 -14.50 16.43 5.37
CA PRO A 133 -15.05 17.77 5.13
C PRO A 133 -14.38 18.88 5.95
N SER A 134 -13.70 18.53 7.03
CA SER A 134 -12.97 19.46 7.89
C SER A 134 -11.60 19.85 7.35
N VAL A 135 -11.07 19.13 6.36
CA VAL A 135 -9.75 19.40 5.77
C VAL A 135 -9.90 20.25 4.51
N PRO A 136 -9.47 21.51 4.50
CA PRO A 136 -9.50 22.35 3.32
C PRO A 136 -8.66 21.75 2.20
N CYS A 137 -9.29 21.39 1.08
CA CYS A 137 -8.63 20.71 -0.03
C CYS A 137 -8.92 21.40 -1.36
N ALA A 138 -7.88 21.63 -2.16
CA ALA A 138 -7.98 22.11 -3.52
C ALA A 138 -7.40 21.05 -4.48
N THR A 139 -8.08 20.85 -5.61
CA THR A 139 -7.62 19.93 -6.66
C THR A 139 -7.26 20.70 -7.93
N VAL A 140 -6.15 20.35 -8.56
CA VAL A 140 -5.66 20.97 -9.80
C VAL A 140 -5.34 19.88 -10.82
N VAL A 141 -5.97 19.99 -12.00
CA VAL A 141 -5.66 19.10 -13.13
C VAL A 141 -4.54 19.74 -13.95
N THR A 142 -3.36 19.18 -13.83
CA THR A 142 -2.18 19.63 -14.61
C THR A 142 -1.08 18.57 -14.60
N SER A 143 -0.20 18.62 -15.61
CA SER A 143 1.05 17.84 -15.58
C SER A 143 2.11 18.55 -14.74
N ILE A 144 2.86 17.79 -13.95
CA ILE A 144 4.03 18.29 -13.20
C ILE A 144 5.16 18.77 -14.11
N THR A 145 5.14 18.38 -15.40
CA THR A 145 6.11 18.84 -16.40
C THR A 145 5.90 20.29 -16.86
N LYS A 146 4.74 20.90 -16.52
CA LYS A 146 4.45 22.31 -16.83
C LYS A 146 5.07 23.20 -15.77
N ALA A 147 6.36 23.56 -15.97
CA ALA A 147 7.17 24.29 -15.00
C ALA A 147 6.51 25.59 -14.53
N ASP A 148 6.06 26.45 -15.45
CA ASP A 148 5.45 27.75 -15.12
C ASP A 148 4.20 27.59 -14.22
N ARG A 149 3.40 26.52 -14.49
CA ARG A 149 2.19 26.26 -13.71
C ARG A 149 2.53 25.73 -12.34
N MET A 150 3.51 24.87 -12.25
CA MET A 150 4.01 24.36 -10.96
C MET A 150 4.63 25.47 -10.12
N GLU A 151 5.44 26.34 -10.71
CA GLU A 151 6.03 27.49 -10.04
C GLU A 151 4.95 28.41 -9.45
N ASN A 152 3.89 28.72 -10.21
CA ASN A 152 2.77 29.51 -9.72
C ASN A 152 2.04 28.82 -8.56
N ILE A 153 1.82 27.51 -8.64
CA ILE A 153 1.22 26.73 -7.55
C ILE A 153 2.09 26.81 -6.30
N PHE A 154 3.39 26.61 -6.41
CA PHE A 154 4.31 26.70 -5.28
C PHE A 154 4.31 28.10 -4.64
N LYS A 155 4.34 29.15 -5.47
CA LYS A 155 4.31 30.55 -4.99
C LYS A 155 3.00 30.92 -4.27
N THR A 156 1.87 30.36 -4.69
CA THR A 156 0.56 30.71 -4.14
C THR A 156 0.15 29.83 -2.97
N PHE A 157 0.46 28.52 -3.03
CA PHE A 157 0.09 27.57 -1.99
C PHE A 157 1.10 27.52 -0.84
N LEU A 158 2.40 27.73 -1.13
CA LEU A 158 3.52 27.68 -0.18
C LEU A 158 3.50 26.38 0.63
N PRO A 159 3.66 25.20 -0.02
CA PRO A 159 3.61 23.92 0.68
C PRO A 159 4.76 23.80 1.68
N GLU A 160 4.48 23.23 2.85
CA GLU A 160 5.48 22.87 3.85
C GLU A 160 5.95 21.44 3.64
N LEU A 161 5.10 20.61 3.04
CA LEU A 161 5.41 19.23 2.67
C LEU A 161 4.97 18.94 1.24
N LEU A 162 5.82 18.22 0.51
CA LEU A 162 5.54 17.72 -0.83
C LEU A 162 5.64 16.18 -0.82
N LEU A 163 4.57 15.52 -1.24
CA LEU A 163 4.54 14.08 -1.46
C LEU A 163 4.32 13.80 -2.95
N SER A 164 5.11 12.90 -3.54
CA SER A 164 4.97 12.51 -4.93
C SER A 164 4.64 11.01 -5.03
N ALA A 165 3.46 10.71 -5.58
CA ALA A 165 3.06 9.34 -5.91
C ALA A 165 3.37 8.97 -7.37
N LYS A 166 3.96 9.88 -8.14
CA LYS A 166 4.45 9.60 -9.51
C LYS A 166 5.93 9.20 -9.46
N THR A 167 6.22 8.04 -10.01
CA THR A 167 7.58 7.67 -10.41
C THR A 167 7.98 8.51 -11.63
N PHE A 168 9.18 9.07 -11.61
CA PHE A 168 9.78 9.80 -12.71
C PHE A 168 10.21 8.85 -13.82
#